data_9effaa664bc49efeaac4d38f3dfa2c9f
#
_entry.id   9effaa664bc49efeaac4d38f3dfa2c9f
#
_cell.length_a   1.000
_cell.length_b   1.000
_cell.length_c   1.000
_cell.angle_alpha   90.00
_cell.angle_beta   90.00
_cell.angle_gamma   90.00
#
_symmetry.space_group_name_H-M   'P 1'
#
loop_
_entity.id
_entity.type
_entity.pdbx_description
1 polymer ?
#
loop_
_entity_poly.entity_id
_entity_poly.type
_entity_poly.pdbx_seq_one_letter_code
_entity_poly.pdbx_strand_id
1 'polypeptide(L)'
;KASLNGVMNLSGLDGWWKECYNGANGWGIEPLVGNEDLQAQDEHDAQQLYRILEQEAIPLFYQRDLDGIPRGWLQLMKENLRTNAPRFCTKRMVKEYVDTMYAPAMVRAPSTW
;
A
#
# COMPACT_ATOMS: atom_id res chain seq x y z
N LYS A 1 -3.87 3.17 -8.78
CA LYS A 1 -3.40 4.09 -9.84
C LYS A 1 -2.11 4.80 -9.44
N ALA A 2 -2.04 5.42 -8.26
CA ALA A 2 -0.86 6.15 -7.81
C ALA A 2 0.42 5.30 -7.85
N SER A 3 0.40 4.11 -7.26
CA SER A 3 1.54 3.19 -7.23
C SER A 3 2.07 2.81 -8.62
N LEU A 4 1.19 2.68 -9.63
CA LEU A 4 1.60 2.41 -11.02
C LEU A 4 2.36 3.58 -11.67
N ASN A 5 2.26 4.76 -11.09
CA ASN A 5 2.99 5.96 -11.50
C ASN A 5 4.20 6.25 -10.60
N GLY A 6 4.60 5.29 -9.78
CA GLY A 6 5.73 5.45 -8.87
C GLY A 6 5.46 6.30 -7.64
N VAL A 7 4.21 6.66 -7.38
CA VAL A 7 3.84 7.42 -6.17
C VAL A 7 3.81 6.44 -4.99
N MET A 8 4.59 6.73 -3.96
CA MET A 8 4.61 5.95 -2.73
C MET A 8 3.32 6.15 -1.92
N ASN A 9 2.96 5.13 -1.18
CA ASN A 9 1.87 5.18 -0.23
C ASN A 9 2.41 5.47 1.18
N LEU A 10 1.73 6.37 1.89
CA LEU A 10 1.87 6.60 3.32
C LEU A 10 0.46 6.59 3.89
N SER A 11 0.15 5.59 4.68
CA SER A 11 -1.22 5.37 5.18
C SER A 11 -1.21 4.48 6.41
N GLY A 12 -2.30 4.47 7.17
CA GLY A 12 -2.59 3.46 8.18
C GLY A 12 -2.48 2.04 7.61
N LEU A 13 -2.00 1.10 8.42
CA LEU A 13 -1.87 -0.30 8.04
C LEU A 13 -3.23 -1.01 8.15
N ASP A 14 -4.12 -0.67 7.23
CA ASP A 14 -5.42 -1.29 7.08
C ASP A 14 -5.66 -1.75 5.63
N GLY A 15 -6.77 -2.49 5.40
CA GLY A 15 -7.21 -2.94 4.09
C GLY A 15 -6.08 -3.46 3.20
N TRP A 16 -6.04 -2.98 1.96
CA TRP A 16 -5.06 -3.42 0.96
C TRP A 16 -3.61 -3.07 1.32
N TRP A 17 -3.39 -1.95 2.04
CA TRP A 17 -2.06 -1.51 2.41
C TRP A 17 -1.42 -2.44 3.45
N LYS A 18 -2.20 -2.92 4.41
CA LYS A 18 -1.76 -3.96 5.35
C LYS A 18 -1.28 -5.24 4.67
N GLU A 19 -1.95 -5.62 3.58
CA GLU A 19 -1.56 -6.80 2.80
C GLU A 19 -0.33 -6.56 1.90
N CYS A 20 -0.11 -5.32 1.49
CA CYS A 20 0.90 -4.95 0.51
C CYS A 20 2.19 -4.43 1.12
N TYR A 21 2.11 -3.77 2.26
CA TYR A 21 3.25 -3.16 2.92
C TYR A 21 4.30 -4.19 3.32
N ASN A 22 5.56 -3.94 2.95
CA ASN A 22 6.69 -4.82 3.23
C ASN A 22 7.87 -4.11 3.91
N GLY A 23 7.67 -2.87 4.37
CA GLY A 23 8.71 -2.05 4.99
C GLY A 23 9.67 -1.36 4.02
N ALA A 24 9.59 -1.66 2.71
CA ALA A 24 10.49 -1.11 1.69
C ALA A 24 9.76 -0.49 0.48
N ASN A 25 8.42 -0.52 0.46
CA ASN A 25 7.61 -0.07 -0.66
C ASN A 25 6.73 1.16 -0.37
N GLY A 26 6.98 1.84 0.74
CA GLY A 26 6.25 3.02 1.22
C GLY A 26 6.32 3.11 2.74
N TRP A 27 5.36 3.77 3.35
CA TRP A 27 5.30 3.94 4.81
C TRP A 27 3.95 3.51 5.36
N GLY A 28 3.99 2.82 6.50
CA GLY A 28 2.82 2.38 7.24
C GLY A 28 2.71 3.08 8.60
N ILE A 29 1.51 3.50 8.95
CA ILE A 29 1.18 3.98 10.29
C ILE A 29 0.54 2.82 11.05
N GLU A 30 1.19 2.37 12.11
CA GLU A 30 0.66 1.29 12.96
C GLU A 30 -0.51 1.81 13.80
N PRO A 31 -1.61 1.08 13.88
CA PRO A 31 -2.74 1.50 14.70
C PRO A 31 -2.38 1.46 16.19
N LEU A 32 -2.95 2.36 16.97
CA LEU A 32 -2.87 2.32 18.43
C LEU A 32 -3.72 1.15 18.96
N VAL A 33 -3.06 0.09 19.38
CA VAL A 33 -3.74 -1.13 19.84
C VAL A 33 -4.24 -0.96 21.28
N GLY A 34 -5.48 -1.41 21.54
CA GLY A 34 -6.05 -1.49 22.89
C GLY A 34 -6.63 -0.18 23.41
N ASN A 35 -6.83 0.81 22.56
CA ASN A 35 -7.49 2.06 22.95
C ASN A 35 -8.69 2.31 22.02
N GLU A 36 -9.89 2.49 22.60
CA GLU A 36 -11.12 2.80 21.89
C GLU A 36 -11.39 4.33 21.80
N ASP A 37 -10.50 5.14 22.37
CA ASP A 37 -10.60 6.60 22.32
C ASP A 37 -10.13 7.11 20.94
N LEU A 38 -11.08 7.62 20.16
CA LEU A 38 -10.83 8.17 18.83
C LEU A 38 -9.86 9.35 18.86
N GLN A 39 -9.93 10.20 19.88
CA GLN A 39 -9.02 11.34 20.00
C GLN A 39 -7.57 10.89 20.25
N ALA A 40 -7.37 9.89 21.09
CA ALA A 40 -6.05 9.32 21.31
C ALA A 40 -5.50 8.62 20.05
N GLN A 41 -6.38 7.97 19.27
CA GLN A 41 -6.01 7.38 17.98
C GLN A 41 -5.58 8.46 16.99
N ASP A 42 -6.36 9.52 16.85
CA ASP A 42 -6.06 10.64 15.94
C ASP A 42 -4.73 11.31 16.28
N GLU A 43 -4.47 11.51 17.58
CA GLU A 43 -3.21 12.10 18.04
C GLU A 43 -2.02 11.19 17.77
N HIS A 44 -2.16 9.89 18.03
CA HIS A 44 -1.15 8.89 17.69
C HIS A 44 -0.82 8.88 16.19
N ASP A 45 -1.85 8.83 15.34
CA ASP A 45 -1.71 8.77 13.89
C ASP A 45 -1.06 10.06 13.35
N ALA A 46 -1.43 11.22 13.88
CA ALA A 46 -0.81 12.50 13.54
C ALA A 46 0.67 12.53 13.92
N GLN A 47 1.02 12.08 15.12
CA GLN A 47 2.42 12.00 15.56
C GLN A 47 3.25 11.06 14.69
N GLN A 48 2.71 9.88 14.33
CA GLN A 48 3.38 8.95 13.43
C GLN A 48 3.54 9.54 12.02
N LEU A 49 2.51 10.19 11.50
CA LEU A 49 2.56 10.88 10.21
C LEU A 49 3.68 11.93 10.17
N TYR A 50 3.72 12.83 11.15
CA TYR A 50 4.76 13.86 11.22
C TYR A 50 6.14 13.27 11.38
N ARG A 51 6.31 12.26 12.23
CA ARG A 51 7.59 11.57 12.40
C ARG A 51 8.09 10.98 11.07
N ILE A 52 7.23 10.27 10.36
CA ILE A 52 7.58 9.67 9.08
C ILE A 52 7.96 10.75 8.06
N LEU A 53 7.17 11.81 7.96
CA LEU A 53 7.46 12.91 7.03
C LEU A 53 8.79 13.60 7.34
N GLU A 54 9.02 13.97 8.61
CA GLU A 54 10.19 14.76 9.00
C GLU A 54 11.49 13.95 9.06
N GLN A 55 11.41 12.68 9.50
CA GLN A 55 12.60 11.87 9.76
C GLN A 55 12.94 10.90 8.63
N GLU A 56 11.97 10.57 7.78
CA GLU A 56 12.15 9.53 6.75
C GLU A 56 11.87 10.06 5.34
N ALA A 57 10.63 10.45 5.03
CA ALA A 57 10.20 10.74 3.67
C ALA A 57 10.87 11.99 3.07
N ILE A 58 10.85 13.11 3.79
CA ILE A 58 11.44 14.37 3.33
C ILE A 58 12.97 14.24 3.21
N PRO A 59 13.69 13.75 4.23
CA PRO A 59 15.14 13.54 4.08
C PRO A 59 15.49 12.63 2.91
N LEU A 60 14.79 11.51 2.76
CA LEU A 60 15.05 10.57 1.67
C LEU A 60 14.81 11.19 0.29
N PHE A 61 13.77 12.01 0.15
CA PHE A 61 13.47 12.71 -1.11
C PHE A 61 14.54 13.72 -1.52
N TYR A 62 15.08 14.45 -0.55
CA TYR A 62 16.10 15.47 -0.80
C TYR A 62 17.54 14.94 -0.78
N GLN A 63 17.77 13.72 -0.29
CA GLN A 63 19.08 13.08 -0.34
C GLN A 63 19.46 12.75 -1.77
N ARG A 64 20.49 13.44 -2.27
CA ARG A 64 21.00 13.29 -3.64
C ARG A 64 22.42 12.77 -3.62
N ASP A 65 22.77 11.94 -4.61
CA ASP A 65 24.15 11.59 -4.88
C ASP A 65 24.93 12.71 -5.60
N LEU A 66 26.16 12.41 -5.97
CA LEU A 66 27.04 13.38 -6.67
C LEU A 66 26.48 13.80 -8.04
N ASP A 67 25.64 12.96 -8.66
CA ASP A 67 24.95 13.23 -9.93
C ASP A 67 23.61 13.94 -9.74
N GLY A 68 23.24 14.26 -8.53
CA GLY A 68 21.97 14.90 -8.17
C GLY A 68 20.77 13.93 -8.18
N ILE A 69 21.01 12.61 -8.18
CA ILE A 69 19.97 11.59 -8.28
C ILE A 69 19.54 11.11 -6.88
N PRO A 70 18.23 11.10 -6.55
CA PRO A 70 17.73 10.58 -5.28
C PRO A 70 17.62 9.05 -5.27
N ARG A 71 18.75 8.36 -5.20
CA ARG A 71 18.81 6.89 -5.38
C ARG A 71 17.97 6.13 -4.37
N GLY A 72 17.96 6.55 -3.10
CA GLY A 72 17.14 5.93 -2.07
C GLY A 72 15.64 6.04 -2.38
N TRP A 73 15.20 7.22 -2.82
CA TRP A 73 13.83 7.44 -3.26
C TRP A 73 13.46 6.58 -4.47
N LEU A 74 14.34 6.53 -5.48
CA LEU A 74 14.12 5.70 -6.67
C LEU A 74 14.06 4.21 -6.35
N GLN A 75 14.83 3.75 -5.37
CA GLN A 75 14.77 2.37 -4.93
C GLN A 75 13.42 2.04 -4.30
N LEU A 76 12.90 2.94 -3.46
CA LEU A 76 11.57 2.82 -2.87
C LEU A 76 10.47 2.81 -3.95
N MET A 77 10.57 3.70 -4.96
CA MET A 77 9.66 3.70 -6.12
C MET A 77 9.67 2.38 -6.89
N LYS A 78 10.85 1.83 -7.16
CA LYS A 78 10.99 0.55 -7.86
C LYS A 78 10.37 -0.60 -7.06
N GLU A 79 10.61 -0.63 -5.76
CA GLU A 79 10.04 -1.66 -4.89
C GLU A 79 8.52 -1.53 -4.81
N ASN A 80 7.99 -0.31 -4.70
CA ASN A 80 6.57 -0.05 -4.76
C ASN A 80 5.94 -0.58 -6.07
N LEU A 81 6.52 -0.26 -7.22
CA LEU A 81 6.05 -0.77 -8.51
C LEU A 81 6.13 -2.30 -8.59
N ARG A 82 7.25 -2.88 -8.18
CA ARG A 82 7.51 -4.32 -8.23
C ARG A 82 6.51 -5.13 -7.41
N THR A 83 6.15 -4.63 -6.23
CA THR A 83 5.27 -5.35 -5.29
C THR A 83 3.80 -5.06 -5.52
N ASN A 84 3.42 -3.82 -5.79
CA ASN A 84 2.03 -3.41 -5.86
C ASN A 84 1.38 -3.68 -7.21
N ALA A 85 2.09 -3.41 -8.30
CA ALA A 85 1.51 -3.47 -9.63
C ALA A 85 0.98 -4.86 -10.01
N PRO A 86 1.72 -5.96 -9.85
CA PRO A 86 1.22 -7.29 -10.20
C PRO A 86 0.14 -7.79 -9.24
N ARG A 87 0.24 -7.44 -7.95
CA ARG A 87 -0.64 -8.00 -6.91
C ARG A 87 -1.99 -7.27 -6.83
N PHE A 88 -2.02 -5.97 -7.03
CA PHE A 88 -3.22 -5.14 -6.86
C PHE A 88 -3.75 -4.55 -8.18
N CYS A 89 -3.53 -5.23 -9.31
CA CYS A 89 -4.10 -4.83 -10.59
C CYS A 89 -5.50 -5.44 -10.80
N THR A 90 -6.36 -4.67 -11.46
CA THR A 90 -7.74 -5.08 -11.78
C THR A 90 -7.79 -6.37 -12.61
N LYS A 91 -6.82 -6.57 -13.52
CA LYS A 91 -6.73 -7.79 -14.34
C LYS A 91 -6.62 -9.05 -13.50
N ARG A 92 -5.74 -9.05 -12.49
CA ARG A 92 -5.61 -10.16 -11.56
C ARG A 92 -6.90 -10.37 -10.76
N MET A 93 -7.44 -9.30 -10.20
CA MET A 93 -8.68 -9.33 -9.41
C MET A 93 -9.84 -9.96 -10.21
N VAL A 94 -10.09 -9.49 -11.42
CA VAL A 94 -11.15 -10.03 -12.28
C VAL A 94 -10.92 -11.51 -12.59
N LYS A 95 -9.68 -11.89 -12.92
CA LYS A 95 -9.35 -13.29 -13.19
C LYS A 95 -9.64 -14.18 -11.98
N GLU A 96 -9.21 -13.77 -10.79
CA GLU A 96 -9.49 -14.54 -9.56
C GLU A 96 -10.98 -14.63 -9.27
N TYR A 97 -11.76 -13.58 -9.47
CA TYR A 97 -13.21 -13.63 -9.30
C TYR A 97 -13.88 -14.58 -10.30
N VAL A 98 -13.42 -14.59 -11.55
CA VAL A 98 -13.94 -15.55 -12.53
C VAL A 98 -13.63 -16.97 -12.11
N ASP A 99 -12.37 -17.25 -11.77
CA ASP A 99 -11.90 -18.61 -11.48
C ASP A 99 -12.47 -19.17 -10.17
N THR A 100 -12.63 -18.32 -9.14
CA THR A 100 -13.00 -18.78 -7.79
C THR A 100 -14.48 -18.61 -7.47
N MET A 101 -15.19 -17.71 -8.12
CA MET A 101 -16.57 -17.38 -7.79
C MET A 101 -17.53 -17.59 -8.97
N TYR A 102 -17.31 -16.92 -10.10
CA TYR A 102 -18.29 -16.91 -11.19
C TYR A 102 -18.36 -18.26 -11.93
N ALA A 103 -17.24 -18.81 -12.36
CA ALA A 103 -17.24 -20.09 -13.05
C ALA A 103 -17.78 -21.24 -12.18
N PRO A 104 -17.39 -21.42 -10.90
CA PRO A 104 -17.99 -22.39 -10.01
C PRO A 104 -19.49 -22.18 -9.76
N ALA A 105 -19.95 -20.93 -9.66
CA ALA A 105 -21.38 -20.64 -9.46
C ALA A 105 -22.21 -21.02 -10.69
N MET A 106 -21.70 -20.78 -11.89
CA MET A 106 -22.37 -21.18 -13.14
C MET A 106 -22.52 -22.68 -13.28
N VAL A 107 -21.53 -23.46 -12.84
CA VAL A 107 -21.58 -24.94 -12.89
C VAL A 107 -22.56 -25.50 -11.85
N ARG A 108 -22.73 -24.83 -10.71
CA ARG A 108 -23.62 -25.26 -9.63
C ARG A 108 -25.05 -24.77 -9.76
N ALA A 109 -25.33 -23.82 -10.64
CA ALA A 109 -26.70 -23.35 -10.86
C ALA A 109 -27.54 -24.51 -11.42
N PRO A 110 -28.64 -24.93 -10.76
CA PRO A 110 -29.54 -25.90 -11.34
C PRO A 110 -30.11 -25.30 -12.63
N SER A 111 -30.15 -26.10 -13.70
CA SER A 111 -30.80 -25.75 -14.97
C SER A 111 -32.32 -25.70 -14.76
N THR A 112 -32.77 -24.61 -14.15
CA THR A 112 -34.22 -24.31 -14.02
C THR A 112 -34.51 -23.10 -14.92
N TRP A 113 -34.70 -23.40 -16.17
CA TRP A 113 -35.45 -22.54 -17.12
C TRP A 113 -36.53 -23.41 -17.80
#